data_88515126a98a1e611b2330ee1c32554b
#
_entry.id   88515126a98a1e611b2330ee1c32554b
#
_cell.length_a   1.000
_cell.length_b   1.000
_cell.length_c   1.000
_cell.angle_alpha   90.00
_cell.angle_beta   90.00
_cell.angle_gamma   90.00
#
_symmetry.space_group_name_H-M   'P 1'
#
loop_
_entity.id
_entity.type
_entity.pdbx_description
1 polymer ?
#
loop_
_entity_poly.entity_id
_entity_poly.type
_entity_poly.pdbx_seq_one_letter_code
_entity_poly.pdbx_strand_id
1 'polypeptide(L)'
;MKRLIFAAVITSFLFASLAQAAESFEATACRSGTATMVQASKELLVMGFELKGMLQSNTEMLNHASEVCVGTIKRIGEETIQMGFCKYLYPNGDINVVEWDGARNGGNWKYLLGTGKWENIKGGGTWQMIKRAKPIVEGTFQNCIDLKGSYELPK
;
A
#
# COMPACT_ATOMS: atom_id res chain seq x y z
N MET A 1 35.89 -63.17 19.27
CA MET A 1 35.57 -62.18 18.22
C MET A 1 34.28 -61.45 18.61
N LYS A 2 34.41 -60.25 19.23
CA LYS A 2 33.30 -59.42 19.65
C LYS A 2 33.02 -58.39 18.58
N ARG A 3 31.85 -58.43 17.94
CA ARG A 3 31.39 -57.43 16.95
C ARG A 3 30.75 -56.28 17.70
N LEU A 4 31.36 -55.09 17.65
CA LEU A 4 30.79 -53.83 18.09
C LEU A 4 29.89 -53.32 16.97
N ILE A 5 28.60 -53.17 17.26
CA ILE A 5 27.63 -52.52 16.41
C ILE A 5 27.59 -51.04 16.82
N PHE A 6 28.07 -50.15 15.95
CA PHE A 6 27.94 -48.71 16.11
C PHE A 6 26.56 -48.30 15.60
N ALA A 7 25.69 -47.95 16.50
CA ALA A 7 24.41 -47.31 16.14
C ALA A 7 24.64 -45.80 15.92
N ALA A 8 24.58 -45.36 14.67
CA ALA A 8 24.61 -43.95 14.32
C ALA A 8 23.21 -43.36 14.54
N VAL A 9 23.06 -42.52 15.57
CA VAL A 9 21.85 -41.73 15.81
C VAL A 9 21.93 -40.52 14.90
N ILE A 10 21.19 -40.53 13.81
CA ILE A 10 21.02 -39.36 12.94
C ILE A 10 19.95 -38.46 13.59
N THR A 11 20.41 -37.42 14.28
CA THR A 11 19.54 -36.36 14.82
C THR A 11 19.15 -35.42 13.68
N SER A 12 18.01 -35.69 13.07
CA SER A 12 17.42 -34.76 12.08
C SER A 12 16.92 -33.49 12.80
N PHE A 13 17.70 -32.43 12.76
CA PHE A 13 17.24 -31.11 13.12
C PHE A 13 16.21 -30.64 12.09
N LEU A 14 14.94 -30.79 12.41
CA LEU A 14 13.84 -30.13 11.72
C LEU A 14 13.96 -28.62 12.01
N PHE A 15 14.59 -27.87 11.12
CA PHE A 15 14.46 -26.42 11.09
C PHE A 15 13.00 -26.11 10.67
N ALA A 16 12.11 -26.04 11.65
CA ALA A 16 10.82 -25.40 11.45
C ALA A 16 11.11 -23.91 11.21
N SER A 17 11.15 -23.48 9.96
CA SER A 17 11.07 -22.07 9.61
C SER A 17 9.74 -21.56 10.17
N LEU A 18 9.80 -20.82 11.27
CA LEU A 18 8.65 -20.08 11.78
C LEU A 18 8.27 -19.07 10.69
N ALA A 19 7.31 -19.45 9.87
CA ALA A 19 6.68 -18.50 8.96
C ALA A 19 6.08 -17.40 9.85
N GLN A 20 6.54 -16.17 9.67
CA GLN A 20 5.94 -15.03 10.36
C GLN A 20 4.53 -14.86 9.80
N ALA A 21 3.54 -14.86 10.69
CA ALA A 21 2.16 -14.64 10.26
C ALA A 21 2.02 -13.22 9.72
N ALA A 22 1.32 -13.08 8.61
CA ALA A 22 0.98 -11.78 8.06
C ALA A 22 0.13 -10.99 9.08
N GLU A 23 0.53 -9.76 9.35
CA GLU A 23 -0.21 -8.85 10.22
C GLU A 23 -1.25 -8.08 9.41
N SER A 24 -2.52 -8.17 9.81
CA SER A 24 -3.62 -7.45 9.17
C SER A 24 -3.81 -6.07 9.77
N PHE A 25 -4.22 -5.11 8.95
CA PHE A 25 -4.56 -3.77 9.39
C PHE A 25 -5.71 -3.15 8.61
N GLU A 26 -6.32 -2.14 9.23
CA GLU A 26 -7.24 -1.21 8.61
C GLU A 26 -6.73 0.21 8.83
N ALA A 27 -6.90 1.06 7.83
CA ALA A 27 -6.48 2.45 7.91
C ALA A 27 -7.37 3.34 7.05
N THR A 28 -7.44 4.61 7.42
CA THR A 28 -8.07 5.66 6.62
C THR A 28 -7.01 6.69 6.23
N ALA A 29 -6.96 7.06 4.96
CA ALA A 29 -6.14 8.15 4.46
C ALA A 29 -7.04 9.28 3.93
N CYS A 30 -6.95 10.45 4.56
CA CYS A 30 -7.57 11.68 4.08
C CYS A 30 -6.51 12.60 3.48
N ARG A 31 -6.75 13.06 2.28
CA ARG A 31 -5.73 13.70 1.45
C ARG A 31 -6.30 14.77 0.55
N SER A 32 -5.46 15.71 0.19
CA SER A 32 -5.73 16.73 -0.81
C SER A 32 -4.67 16.71 -1.90
N GLY A 33 -5.03 17.17 -3.08
CA GLY A 33 -4.11 17.18 -4.20
C GLY A 33 -4.52 18.10 -5.31
N THR A 34 -3.65 18.15 -6.31
CA THR A 34 -3.84 18.86 -7.56
C THR A 34 -3.89 17.89 -8.71
N ALA A 35 -4.63 18.24 -9.75
CA ALA A 35 -4.73 17.44 -10.95
C ALA A 35 -4.46 18.30 -12.18
N THR A 36 -3.71 17.76 -13.12
CA THR A 36 -3.49 18.32 -14.44
C THR A 36 -4.22 17.48 -15.45
N MET A 37 -5.14 18.08 -16.15
CA MET A 37 -5.87 17.44 -17.25
C MET A 37 -4.99 17.43 -18.49
N VAL A 38 -4.72 16.23 -19.01
CA VAL A 38 -3.92 16.05 -20.22
C VAL A 38 -4.83 16.14 -21.45
N GLN A 39 -6.00 15.51 -21.38
CA GLN A 39 -7.01 15.55 -22.44
C GLN A 39 -8.39 15.32 -21.83
N ALA A 40 -9.38 16.06 -22.31
CA ALA A 40 -10.76 15.88 -21.90
C ALA A 40 -11.73 16.11 -23.05
N SER A 41 -12.75 15.29 -23.08
CA SER A 41 -13.98 15.46 -23.86
C SER A 41 -15.15 14.95 -23.02
N LYS A 42 -16.36 14.95 -23.58
CA LYS A 42 -17.50 14.32 -22.88
C LYS A 42 -17.25 12.83 -22.55
N GLU A 43 -16.49 12.15 -23.39
CA GLU A 43 -16.27 10.70 -23.33
C GLU A 43 -14.88 10.31 -22.84
N LEU A 44 -13.90 11.23 -22.95
CA LEU A 44 -12.51 10.96 -22.60
C LEU A 44 -11.98 11.98 -21.58
N LEU A 45 -11.52 11.48 -20.47
CA LEU A 45 -10.73 12.23 -19.48
C LEU A 45 -9.41 11.48 -19.27
N VAL A 46 -8.30 12.19 -19.45
CA VAL A 46 -6.97 11.72 -19.06
C VAL A 46 -6.36 12.80 -18.19
N MET A 47 -5.97 12.43 -16.96
CA MET A 47 -5.33 13.38 -16.06
C MET A 47 -4.23 12.71 -15.23
N GLY A 48 -3.20 13.49 -14.94
CA GLY A 48 -2.22 13.19 -13.91
C GLY A 48 -2.55 13.94 -12.62
N PHE A 49 -2.15 13.40 -11.49
CA PHE A 49 -2.36 14.06 -10.21
C PHE A 49 -1.23 13.79 -9.20
N GLU A 50 -1.09 14.70 -8.26
CA GLU A 50 -0.34 14.54 -7.04
C GLU A 50 -1.26 14.80 -5.86
N LEU A 51 -1.12 13.99 -4.81
CA LEU A 51 -1.85 14.21 -3.56
C LEU A 51 -0.95 13.98 -2.35
N LYS A 52 -1.31 14.65 -1.26
CA LYS A 52 -0.62 14.59 0.03
C LYS A 52 -1.65 14.41 1.13
N GLY A 53 -1.30 13.63 2.12
CA GLY A 53 -2.19 13.32 3.21
C GLY A 53 -1.49 12.67 4.39
N MET A 54 -2.29 12.09 5.23
CA MET A 54 -1.85 11.37 6.41
C MET A 54 -2.68 10.09 6.57
N LEU A 55 -2.01 9.03 6.95
CA LEU A 55 -2.61 7.74 7.27
C LEU A 55 -2.97 7.69 8.76
N GLN A 56 -4.20 7.27 9.05
CA GLN A 56 -4.67 6.89 10.38
C GLN A 56 -4.97 5.40 10.38
N SER A 57 -4.28 4.65 11.22
CA SER A 57 -4.38 3.18 11.27
C SER A 57 -4.75 2.71 12.67
N ASN A 58 -5.40 1.55 12.73
CA ASN A 58 -5.59 0.80 13.96
C ASN A 58 -4.30 0.12 14.48
N THR A 59 -3.25 0.12 13.67
CA THR A 59 -1.93 -0.41 14.02
C THR A 59 -0.98 0.75 14.27
N GLU A 60 -0.40 0.84 15.47
CA GLU A 60 0.47 1.95 15.87
C GLU A 60 1.64 2.17 14.91
N MET A 61 2.24 1.08 14.43
CA MET A 61 3.38 1.12 13.51
C MET A 61 3.07 1.78 12.15
N LEU A 62 1.81 1.76 11.71
CA LEU A 62 1.34 2.38 10.46
C LEU A 62 0.72 3.76 10.71
N ASN A 63 0.43 4.10 11.95
CA ASN A 63 -0.32 5.29 12.28
C ASN A 63 0.50 6.57 12.09
N HIS A 64 -0.16 7.66 11.69
CA HIS A 64 0.42 8.99 11.47
C HIS A 64 1.53 9.06 10.40
N ALA A 65 1.58 8.09 9.47
CA ALA A 65 2.46 8.21 8.32
C ALA A 65 2.02 9.36 7.41
N SER A 66 2.96 10.22 7.04
CA SER A 66 2.74 11.20 5.98
C SER A 66 2.74 10.50 4.62
N GLU A 67 1.84 10.90 3.75
CA GLU A 67 1.64 10.30 2.44
C GLU A 67 1.87 11.31 1.32
N VAL A 68 2.57 10.89 0.28
CA VAL A 68 2.56 11.55 -1.03
C VAL A 68 2.32 10.50 -2.10
N CYS A 69 1.35 10.77 -2.98
CA CYS A 69 1.04 9.89 -4.10
C CYS A 69 1.08 10.65 -5.42
N VAL A 70 1.49 9.96 -6.45
CA VAL A 70 1.35 10.39 -7.85
C VAL A 70 0.62 9.32 -8.62
N GLY A 71 -0.20 9.73 -9.57
CA GLY A 71 -0.94 8.77 -10.34
C GLY A 71 -1.62 9.36 -11.57
N THR A 72 -2.27 8.49 -12.30
CA THR A 72 -3.05 8.83 -13.48
C THR A 72 -4.46 8.26 -13.38
N ILE A 73 -5.40 8.98 -13.97
CA ILE A 73 -6.77 8.52 -14.20
C ILE A 73 -7.07 8.62 -15.67
N LYS A 74 -7.57 7.54 -16.24
CA LYS A 74 -8.15 7.48 -17.57
C LYS A 74 -9.61 7.08 -17.45
N ARG A 75 -10.50 7.89 -17.98
CA ARG A 75 -11.93 7.57 -18.08
C ARG A 75 -12.37 7.62 -19.53
N ILE A 76 -13.02 6.55 -19.98
CA ILE A 76 -13.63 6.44 -21.31
C ILE A 76 -15.09 6.05 -21.08
N GLY A 77 -16.02 6.96 -21.38
CA GLY A 77 -17.42 6.76 -21.02
C GLY A 77 -17.60 6.59 -19.51
N GLU A 78 -18.12 5.44 -19.11
CA GLU A 78 -18.31 5.08 -17.69
C GLU A 78 -17.12 4.34 -17.10
N GLU A 79 -16.25 3.78 -17.92
CA GLU A 79 -15.07 3.05 -17.45
C GLU A 79 -14.01 4.00 -16.91
N THR A 80 -13.50 3.67 -15.76
CA THR A 80 -12.41 4.40 -15.11
C THR A 80 -11.29 3.43 -14.75
N ILE A 81 -10.10 3.71 -15.23
CA ILE A 81 -8.86 3.03 -14.87
C ILE A 81 -7.98 4.06 -14.20
N GLN A 82 -7.43 3.71 -13.05
CA GLN A 82 -6.50 4.55 -12.34
C GLN A 82 -5.36 3.72 -11.74
N MET A 83 -4.19 4.33 -11.67
CA MET A 83 -2.99 3.69 -11.15
C MET A 83 -1.99 4.74 -10.65
N GLY A 84 -1.13 4.31 -9.77
CA GLY A 84 -0.08 5.19 -9.26
C GLY A 84 0.75 4.56 -8.17
N PHE A 85 1.52 5.43 -7.53
CA PHE A 85 2.43 5.08 -6.46
C PHE A 85 2.24 6.02 -5.30
N CYS A 86 2.35 5.49 -4.09
CA CYS A 86 2.38 6.28 -2.87
C CYS A 86 3.65 5.97 -2.09
N LYS A 87 4.26 7.02 -1.56
CA LYS A 87 5.33 6.95 -0.57
C LYS A 87 4.74 7.33 0.77
N TYR A 88 4.98 6.51 1.76
CA TYR A 88 4.68 6.79 3.17
C TYR A 88 5.97 7.07 3.92
N LEU A 89 5.97 8.13 4.72
CA LEU A 89 7.05 8.48 5.65
C LEU A 89 6.50 8.35 7.06
N TYR A 90 7.09 7.47 7.84
CA TYR A 90 6.71 7.17 9.22
C TYR A 90 7.39 8.10 10.22
N PRO A 91 6.85 8.26 11.45
CA PRO A 91 7.42 9.15 12.46
C PRO A 91 8.88 8.85 12.83
N ASN A 92 9.32 7.60 12.69
CA ASN A 92 10.70 7.16 12.94
C ASN A 92 11.68 7.44 11.78
N GLY A 93 11.19 8.02 10.68
CA GLY A 93 11.99 8.32 9.48
C GLY A 93 12.07 7.21 8.43
N ASP A 94 11.54 6.02 8.72
CA ASP A 94 11.45 4.95 7.74
C ASP A 94 10.43 5.29 6.65
N ILE A 95 10.60 4.69 5.49
CA ILE A 95 9.65 4.84 4.38
C ILE A 95 9.20 3.48 3.86
N ASN A 96 8.04 3.45 3.24
CA ASN A 96 7.70 2.44 2.25
C ASN A 96 7.06 3.07 1.01
N VAL A 97 7.07 2.32 -0.06
CA VAL A 97 6.42 2.67 -1.33
C VAL A 97 5.47 1.55 -1.70
N VAL A 98 4.29 1.94 -2.09
CA VAL A 98 3.27 1.04 -2.64
C VAL A 98 2.94 1.43 -4.06
N GLU A 99 2.59 0.47 -4.89
CA GLU A 99 1.84 0.70 -6.11
C GLU A 99 0.37 0.36 -5.87
N TRP A 100 -0.49 1.03 -6.58
CA TRP A 100 -1.92 0.80 -6.51
C TRP A 100 -2.55 0.94 -7.89
N ASP A 101 -3.63 0.22 -8.11
CA ASP A 101 -4.48 0.31 -9.28
C ASP A 101 -5.95 0.22 -8.89
N GLY A 102 -6.83 0.44 -9.85
CA GLY A 102 -8.24 0.22 -9.62
C GLY A 102 -9.16 0.95 -10.58
N ALA A 103 -10.44 0.84 -10.22
CA ALA A 103 -11.55 1.52 -10.86
C ALA A 103 -11.95 2.78 -10.05
N ARG A 104 -13.06 3.39 -10.42
CA ARG A 104 -13.51 4.69 -9.88
C ARG A 104 -13.57 4.78 -8.35
N ASN A 105 -13.95 3.70 -7.67
CA ASN A 105 -14.27 3.73 -6.25
C ASN A 105 -13.43 2.78 -5.40
N GLY A 106 -12.53 2.02 -6.00
CA GLY A 106 -11.71 1.06 -5.26
C GLY A 106 -10.78 0.28 -6.19
N GLY A 107 -9.87 -0.43 -5.58
CA GLY A 107 -8.87 -1.23 -6.27
C GLY A 107 -7.96 -1.95 -5.30
N ASN A 108 -6.78 -2.28 -5.79
CA ASN A 108 -5.77 -3.01 -5.05
C ASN A 108 -4.53 -2.15 -4.84
N TRP A 109 -3.72 -2.55 -3.89
CA TRP A 109 -2.40 -1.99 -3.67
C TRP A 109 -1.45 -3.07 -3.17
N LYS A 110 -0.15 -2.90 -3.39
CA LYS A 110 0.89 -3.77 -2.84
C LYS A 110 2.14 -2.99 -2.51
N TYR A 111 2.92 -3.48 -1.55
CA TYR A 111 4.23 -2.94 -1.25
C TYR A 111 5.20 -3.23 -2.39
N LEU A 112 6.06 -2.26 -2.69
CA LEU A 112 7.16 -2.39 -3.64
C LEU A 112 8.51 -2.45 -2.95
N LEU A 113 8.71 -1.57 -1.97
CA LEU A 113 9.95 -1.45 -1.23
C LEU A 113 9.72 -0.72 0.10
N GLY A 114 10.69 -0.82 0.98
CA GLY A 114 10.74 -0.06 2.22
C GLY A 114 12.17 0.10 2.73
N THR A 115 12.34 0.92 3.76
CA THR A 115 13.61 1.12 4.48
C THR A 115 13.44 0.84 5.96
N GLY A 116 14.53 0.63 6.68
CA GLY A 116 14.51 0.37 8.10
C GLY A 116 13.61 -0.82 8.45
N LYS A 117 12.60 -0.62 9.28
CA LYS A 117 11.64 -1.67 9.65
C LYS A 117 10.86 -2.24 8.47
N TRP A 118 10.73 -1.47 7.38
CA TRP A 118 9.99 -1.85 6.19
C TRP A 118 10.87 -2.46 5.10
N GLU A 119 12.16 -2.65 5.36
CA GLU A 119 13.04 -3.30 4.38
C GLU A 119 12.54 -4.70 4.04
N ASN A 120 12.47 -5.01 2.73
CA ASN A 120 11.93 -6.27 2.20
C ASN A 120 10.47 -6.60 2.61
N ILE A 121 9.68 -5.60 3.01
CA ILE A 121 8.25 -5.76 3.30
C ILE A 121 7.53 -6.42 2.13
N LYS A 122 6.62 -7.31 2.46
CA LYS A 122 5.69 -7.94 1.52
C LYS A 122 4.25 -7.71 1.97
N GLY A 123 3.33 -7.89 1.05
CA GLY A 123 1.92 -7.77 1.33
C GLY A 123 1.24 -6.75 0.45
N GLY A 124 -0.02 -6.50 0.77
CA GLY A 124 -0.89 -5.64 -0.01
C GLY A 124 -2.31 -5.72 0.49
N GLY A 125 -3.23 -5.21 -0.28
CA GLY A 125 -4.62 -5.21 0.11
C GLY A 125 -5.51 -4.47 -0.88
N THR A 126 -6.60 -3.93 -0.35
CA THR A 126 -7.58 -3.18 -1.11
C THR A 126 -7.69 -1.74 -0.60
N TRP A 127 -8.11 -0.86 -1.47
CA TRP A 127 -8.52 0.49 -1.10
C TRP A 127 -9.93 0.76 -1.59
N GLN A 128 -10.66 1.59 -0.85
CA GLN A 128 -12.02 2.00 -1.19
C GLN A 128 -12.22 3.49 -0.94
N MET A 129 -12.82 4.18 -1.89
CA MET A 129 -13.20 5.58 -1.74
C MET A 129 -14.40 5.70 -0.80
N ILE A 130 -14.22 6.39 0.31
CA ILE A 130 -15.31 6.63 1.28
C ILE A 130 -15.91 8.04 1.16
N LYS A 131 -15.09 9.03 0.81
CA LYS A 131 -15.57 10.41 0.70
C LYS A 131 -14.80 11.20 -0.36
N ARG A 132 -15.53 12.03 -1.09
CA ARG A 132 -14.99 13.13 -1.89
C ARG A 132 -15.58 14.42 -1.37
N ALA A 133 -14.74 15.40 -1.06
CA ALA A 133 -15.17 16.72 -0.65
C ALA A 133 -15.16 17.69 -1.83
N LYS A 134 -15.88 18.79 -1.71
CA LYS A 134 -15.76 19.89 -2.68
C LYS A 134 -14.38 20.53 -2.54
N PRO A 135 -13.71 20.86 -3.64
CA PRO A 135 -12.44 21.58 -3.59
C PRO A 135 -12.63 22.97 -2.97
N ILE A 136 -11.72 23.35 -2.09
CA ILE A 136 -11.68 24.70 -1.51
C ILE A 136 -11.05 25.68 -2.50
N VAL A 137 -10.08 25.19 -3.28
CA VAL A 137 -9.38 25.95 -4.33
C VAL A 137 -9.63 25.26 -5.66
N GLU A 138 -9.90 26.04 -6.70
CA GLU A 138 -10.06 25.51 -8.06
C GLU A 138 -8.82 24.75 -8.51
N GLY A 139 -9.00 23.63 -9.23
CA GLY A 139 -7.91 22.74 -9.66
C GLY A 139 -7.40 21.78 -8.57
N THR A 140 -7.97 21.86 -7.36
CA THR A 140 -7.65 20.91 -6.27
C THR A 140 -8.76 19.90 -6.07
N PHE A 141 -8.47 18.84 -5.32
CA PHE A 141 -9.49 17.88 -4.86
C PHE A 141 -9.11 17.34 -3.47
N GLN A 142 -10.13 16.92 -2.73
CA GLN A 142 -9.98 16.28 -1.42
C GLN A 142 -10.78 14.99 -1.40
N ASN A 143 -10.17 13.96 -0.83
CA ASN A 143 -10.85 12.68 -0.62
C ASN A 143 -10.33 11.93 0.60
N CYS A 144 -11.14 11.01 1.09
CA CYS A 144 -10.70 10.00 2.05
C CYS A 144 -10.94 8.61 1.46
N ILE A 145 -10.02 7.71 1.72
CA ILE A 145 -10.14 6.29 1.37
C ILE A 145 -9.94 5.43 2.61
N ASP A 146 -10.56 4.27 2.62
CA ASP A 146 -10.22 3.18 3.51
C ASP A 146 -9.26 2.22 2.83
N LEU A 147 -8.32 1.74 3.62
CA LEU A 147 -7.31 0.76 3.26
C LEU A 147 -7.49 -0.47 4.16
N LYS A 148 -7.49 -1.64 3.56
CA LYS A 148 -7.46 -2.93 4.27
C LYS A 148 -6.39 -3.79 3.66
N GLY A 149 -5.59 -4.43 4.50
CA GLY A 149 -4.53 -5.27 3.98
C GLY A 149 -3.75 -5.98 5.06
N SER A 150 -2.67 -6.58 4.61
CA SER A 150 -1.72 -7.24 5.48
C SER A 150 -0.29 -6.99 5.03
N TYR A 151 0.63 -7.15 5.95
CA TYR A 151 2.06 -7.08 5.67
C TYR A 151 2.82 -8.18 6.41
N GLU A 152 3.94 -8.54 5.85
CA GLU A 152 4.94 -9.43 6.42
C GLU A 152 6.27 -8.68 6.46
N LEU A 153 6.91 -8.66 7.62
CA LEU A 153 8.26 -8.11 7.77
C LEU A 153 9.26 -9.27 7.78
N PRO A 154 10.43 -9.14 7.14
CA PRO A 154 11.50 -10.13 7.24
C PRO A 154 12.03 -10.17 8.68
N LYS A 155 12.56 -11.33 9.04
CA LYS A 155 13.28 -11.52 10.31
C LYS A 155 14.67 -10.93 10.26
#